data_14d675317e434795b5c6948152d00f8c
#
_entry.id   14d675317e434795b5c6948152d00f8c
#
_cell.length_a   1.000
_cell.length_b   1.000
_cell.length_c   1.000
_cell.angle_alpha   90.00
_cell.angle_beta   90.00
_cell.angle_gamma   90.00
#
_symmetry.space_group_name_H-M   'P 1'
#
loop_
_entity.id
_entity.type
_entity.pdbx_description
1 polymer ?
#
loop_
_entity_poly.entity_id
_entity_poly.type
_entity_poly.pdbx_seq_one_letter_code
_entity_poly.pdbx_strand_id
1 'polypeptide(L)'
;MLNTKQASFSNLHIYHIAKECENPGMENKEIRKANLEALYEKRQKESGMTKAQFAELIDTSPAALSQLLGPNPNRNIGDKLARKIETALGLSFGWLDVLHTEDDKPNVSFRGLNETKGSYPVISWVSAGQWMEAVEPYHRRSIDRWYDTTVVCSEDSFWLDVKGDSMTSPVGLSIPEGAAILVDPEVEPRNGKLVVAKLDGDNEATFKKLVIDAGRRFLKPLNPQYPMQEVNGNCRIIGVVVDAKILNIP
;
A
#
# COMPACT_ATOMS: atom_id res chain seq x y z
N MET A 1 -6.70 -35.82 -20.72
CA MET A 1 -8.08 -35.33 -20.50
C MET A 1 -8.18 -34.97 -19.03
N LEU A 2 -7.89 -33.73 -18.65
CA LEU A 2 -7.96 -33.21 -17.30
C LEU A 2 -8.98 -32.06 -17.28
N ASN A 3 -9.84 -32.14 -16.36
CA ASN A 3 -11.15 -31.58 -16.12
C ASN A 3 -11.18 -30.03 -16.00
N THR A 4 -11.80 -29.35 -16.94
CA THR A 4 -12.13 -27.92 -16.98
C THR A 4 -13.45 -27.62 -16.24
N LYS A 5 -13.57 -27.92 -14.96
CA LYS A 5 -14.81 -27.66 -14.18
C LYS A 5 -14.62 -26.97 -12.82
N GLN A 6 -13.45 -26.41 -12.51
CA GLN A 6 -13.21 -25.80 -11.19
C GLN A 6 -13.10 -24.26 -11.17
N ALA A 7 -13.29 -23.58 -12.29
CA ALA A 7 -13.17 -22.10 -12.35
C ALA A 7 -14.51 -21.33 -12.22
N SER A 8 -15.64 -22.03 -11.99
CA SER A 8 -16.98 -21.42 -12.05
C SER A 8 -17.61 -21.06 -10.68
N PHE A 9 -17.03 -21.49 -9.56
CA PHE A 9 -17.69 -21.31 -8.25
C PHE A 9 -17.23 -20.09 -7.44
N SER A 10 -16.09 -19.49 -7.75
CA SER A 10 -15.57 -18.32 -7.02
C SER A 10 -16.22 -16.99 -7.43
N ASN A 11 -16.71 -16.87 -8.66
CA ASN A 11 -17.33 -15.63 -9.13
C ASN A 11 -18.78 -15.42 -8.66
N LEU A 12 -19.49 -16.47 -8.29
CA LEU A 12 -20.89 -16.35 -7.84
C LEU A 12 -21.00 -15.86 -6.38
N HIS A 13 -20.00 -16.12 -5.56
CA HIS A 13 -20.00 -15.69 -4.15
C HIS A 13 -19.65 -14.21 -3.97
N ILE A 14 -18.81 -13.67 -4.84
CA ILE A 14 -18.48 -12.23 -4.87
C ILE A 14 -19.68 -11.40 -5.35
N TYR A 15 -20.50 -11.96 -6.25
CA TYR A 15 -21.73 -11.31 -6.75
C TYR A 15 -22.83 -11.17 -5.69
N HIS A 16 -22.85 -12.03 -4.68
CA HIS A 16 -23.88 -11.97 -3.62
C HIS A 16 -23.55 -10.96 -2.54
N ILE A 17 -22.26 -10.70 -2.26
CA ILE A 17 -21.82 -9.73 -1.25
C ILE A 17 -21.96 -8.29 -1.76
N ALA A 18 -21.85 -8.06 -3.07
CA ALA A 18 -22.04 -6.73 -3.68
C ALA A 18 -23.51 -6.25 -3.70
N LYS A 19 -24.47 -7.12 -3.37
CA LYS A 19 -25.90 -6.80 -3.42
C LYS A 19 -26.47 -6.24 -2.10
N GLU A 20 -25.68 -6.24 -1.02
CA GLU A 20 -26.11 -5.77 0.30
C GLU A 20 -25.68 -4.34 0.65
N CYS A 21 -24.96 -3.62 -0.22
CA CYS A 21 -24.81 -2.18 -0.11
C CYS A 21 -25.96 -1.49 -0.86
N GLU A 22 -27.18 -1.64 -0.38
CA GLU A 22 -28.33 -0.89 -0.88
C GLU A 22 -28.16 0.59 -0.52
N ASN A 23 -28.01 1.45 -1.55
CA ASN A 23 -28.19 2.89 -1.41
C ASN A 23 -29.67 3.14 -1.05
N PRO A 24 -29.99 3.60 0.16
CA PRO A 24 -31.38 3.76 0.55
C PRO A 24 -31.97 4.94 -0.21
N GLY A 25 -32.76 4.68 -1.26
CA GLY A 25 -33.71 5.61 -1.84
C GLY A 25 -33.51 6.07 -3.28
N MET A 26 -32.44 5.70 -4.00
CA MET A 26 -32.31 6.04 -5.43
C MET A 26 -32.63 4.84 -6.34
N GLU A 27 -33.43 5.09 -7.39
CA GLU A 27 -33.68 4.06 -8.40
C GLU A 27 -32.46 3.88 -9.32
N ASN A 28 -32.24 2.64 -9.83
CA ASN A 28 -31.11 2.30 -10.73
C ASN A 28 -30.94 3.25 -11.92
N LYS A 29 -32.07 3.77 -12.44
CA LYS A 29 -32.03 4.76 -13.55
C LYS A 29 -31.38 6.08 -13.15
N GLU A 30 -31.58 6.50 -11.90
CA GLU A 30 -31.03 7.77 -11.37
C GLU A 30 -29.53 7.61 -11.06
N ILE A 31 -29.14 6.45 -10.49
CA ILE A 31 -27.74 6.11 -10.23
C ILE A 31 -26.93 6.10 -11.54
N ARG A 32 -27.44 5.39 -12.56
CA ARG A 32 -26.79 5.31 -13.88
C ARG A 32 -26.62 6.67 -14.54
N LYS A 33 -27.62 7.53 -14.40
CA LYS A 33 -27.57 8.89 -14.93
C LYS A 33 -26.52 9.71 -14.20
N ALA A 34 -26.54 9.75 -12.86
CA ALA A 34 -25.56 10.47 -12.04
C ALA A 34 -24.12 10.03 -12.36
N ASN A 35 -23.88 8.73 -12.46
CA ASN A 35 -22.57 8.19 -12.80
C ASN A 35 -22.11 8.59 -14.22
N LEU A 36 -23.01 8.56 -15.21
CA LEU A 36 -22.66 8.96 -16.57
C LEU A 36 -22.40 10.47 -16.66
N GLU A 37 -23.12 11.28 -15.90
CA GLU A 37 -22.93 12.72 -15.81
C GLU A 37 -21.58 13.06 -15.19
N ALA A 38 -21.24 12.43 -14.05
CA ALA A 38 -19.95 12.57 -13.39
C ALA A 38 -18.76 12.16 -14.29
N LEU A 39 -18.89 11.06 -15.06
CA LEU A 39 -17.90 10.63 -16.02
C LEU A 39 -17.69 11.67 -17.14
N TYR A 40 -18.76 12.25 -17.66
CA TYR A 40 -18.67 13.31 -18.68
C TYR A 40 -17.99 14.56 -18.12
N GLU A 41 -18.41 15.05 -16.94
CA GLU A 41 -17.82 16.23 -16.30
C GLU A 41 -16.33 16.04 -16.01
N LYS A 42 -15.95 14.86 -15.54
CA LYS A 42 -14.55 14.51 -15.31
C LYS A 42 -13.72 14.61 -16.60
N ARG A 43 -14.21 14.00 -17.70
CA ARG A 43 -13.52 14.06 -19.02
C ARG A 43 -13.46 15.47 -19.58
N GLN A 44 -14.51 16.26 -19.35
CA GLN A 44 -14.53 17.67 -19.75
C GLN A 44 -13.47 18.49 -18.98
N LYS A 45 -13.35 18.30 -17.68
CA LYS A 45 -12.35 18.99 -16.85
C LYS A 45 -10.91 18.58 -17.18
N GLU A 46 -10.67 17.29 -17.41
CA GLU A 46 -9.31 16.73 -17.63
C GLU A 46 -8.78 17.00 -19.05
N SER A 47 -9.63 16.93 -20.06
CA SER A 47 -9.20 16.96 -21.49
C SER A 47 -9.95 17.99 -22.37
N GLY A 48 -10.87 18.76 -21.80
CA GLY A 48 -11.71 19.70 -22.57
C GLY A 48 -12.70 18.99 -23.52
N MET A 49 -13.02 17.72 -23.29
CA MET A 49 -13.84 16.89 -24.16
C MET A 49 -15.25 17.46 -24.36
N THR A 50 -15.68 17.61 -25.60
CA THR A 50 -17.04 18.07 -25.94
C THR A 50 -18.06 16.95 -25.81
N LYS A 51 -19.37 17.29 -25.67
CA LYS A 51 -20.46 16.30 -25.65
C LYS A 51 -20.47 15.39 -26.88
N ALA A 52 -20.13 15.92 -28.06
CA ALA A 52 -20.08 15.15 -29.30
C ALA A 52 -18.96 14.09 -29.24
N GLN A 53 -17.77 14.49 -28.80
CA GLN A 53 -16.64 13.55 -28.63
C GLN A 53 -16.91 12.51 -27.55
N PHE A 54 -17.55 12.89 -26.44
CA PHE A 54 -17.94 11.93 -25.41
C PHE A 54 -18.99 10.95 -25.89
N ALA A 55 -19.97 11.40 -26.69
CA ALA A 55 -20.96 10.54 -27.31
C ALA A 55 -20.30 9.50 -28.24
N GLU A 56 -19.34 9.92 -29.04
CA GLU A 56 -18.56 9.02 -29.89
C GLU A 56 -17.76 7.99 -29.06
N LEU A 57 -17.10 8.45 -27.99
CA LEU A 57 -16.34 7.60 -27.07
C LEU A 57 -17.18 6.47 -26.46
N ILE A 58 -18.44 6.74 -26.09
CA ILE A 58 -19.36 5.75 -25.52
C ILE A 58 -20.22 5.04 -26.60
N ASP A 59 -19.82 5.16 -27.87
CA ASP A 59 -20.49 4.55 -29.01
C ASP A 59 -22.00 4.87 -29.07
N THR A 60 -22.34 6.16 -28.93
CA THR A 60 -23.71 6.69 -29.03
C THR A 60 -23.76 7.96 -29.86
N SER A 61 -24.97 8.41 -30.22
CA SER A 61 -25.11 9.68 -30.94
C SER A 61 -25.18 10.87 -29.98
N PRO A 62 -24.70 12.08 -30.40
CA PRO A 62 -24.84 13.31 -29.61
C PRO A 62 -26.29 13.62 -29.22
N ALA A 63 -27.25 13.32 -30.10
CA ALA A 63 -28.67 13.48 -29.84
C ALA A 63 -29.14 12.53 -28.74
N ALA A 64 -28.72 11.25 -28.78
CA ALA A 64 -29.05 10.27 -27.73
C ALA A 64 -28.42 10.66 -26.39
N LEU A 65 -27.17 11.12 -26.37
CA LEU A 65 -26.52 11.59 -25.14
C LEU A 65 -27.25 12.80 -24.53
N SER A 66 -27.72 13.72 -25.38
CA SER A 66 -28.52 14.88 -24.92
C SER A 66 -29.87 14.48 -24.32
N GLN A 67 -30.47 13.38 -24.80
CA GLN A 67 -31.68 12.79 -24.22
C GLN A 67 -31.44 12.10 -22.88
N LEU A 68 -30.22 11.62 -22.62
CA LEU A 68 -29.81 10.99 -21.37
C LEU A 68 -29.36 12.02 -20.31
N LEU A 69 -28.56 13.02 -20.70
CA LEU A 69 -27.92 14.00 -19.83
C LEU A 69 -28.34 15.45 -20.08
N GLY A 70 -29.40 15.70 -20.83
CA GLY A 70 -29.92 17.04 -21.08
C GLY A 70 -30.70 17.60 -19.89
N PRO A 71 -31.09 18.91 -19.95
CA PRO A 71 -31.85 19.57 -18.89
C PRO A 71 -33.25 18.94 -18.69
N ASN A 72 -33.81 18.31 -19.72
CA ASN A 72 -35.06 17.55 -19.67
C ASN A 72 -34.82 16.14 -20.21
N PRO A 73 -34.20 15.24 -19.44
CA PRO A 73 -33.90 13.90 -19.90
C PRO A 73 -35.19 13.11 -20.06
N ASN A 74 -35.44 12.61 -21.25
CA ASN A 74 -36.63 11.82 -21.59
C ASN A 74 -36.30 10.34 -21.88
N ARG A 75 -35.03 9.93 -21.64
CA ARG A 75 -34.55 8.59 -21.89
C ARG A 75 -33.74 8.06 -20.68
N ASN A 76 -33.99 6.80 -20.33
CA ASN A 76 -33.26 6.13 -19.27
C ASN A 76 -32.12 5.25 -19.82
N ILE A 77 -31.10 5.01 -18.99
CA ILE A 77 -30.02 4.09 -19.29
C ILE A 77 -30.44 2.69 -18.88
N GLY A 78 -30.98 1.92 -19.85
CA GLY A 78 -31.32 0.53 -19.65
C GLY A 78 -30.08 -0.38 -19.60
N ASP A 79 -30.24 -1.65 -19.19
CA ASP A 79 -29.12 -2.58 -18.98
C ASP A 79 -28.22 -2.74 -20.20
N LYS A 80 -28.79 -2.91 -21.38
CA LYS A 80 -28.00 -3.05 -22.62
C LYS A 80 -27.12 -1.84 -22.90
N LEU A 81 -27.65 -0.63 -22.67
CA LEU A 81 -26.91 0.60 -22.89
C LEU A 81 -25.85 0.79 -21.81
N ALA A 82 -26.16 0.48 -20.55
CA ALA A 82 -25.21 0.54 -19.45
C ALA A 82 -23.97 -0.35 -19.72
N ARG A 83 -24.18 -1.61 -20.08
CA ARG A 83 -23.09 -2.55 -20.43
C ARG A 83 -22.27 -2.08 -21.63
N LYS A 84 -22.93 -1.48 -22.62
CA LYS A 84 -22.26 -0.92 -23.78
C LYS A 84 -21.33 0.24 -23.39
N ILE A 85 -21.81 1.17 -22.58
CA ILE A 85 -21.05 2.31 -22.07
C ILE A 85 -19.87 1.84 -21.21
N GLU A 86 -20.09 0.89 -20.31
CA GLU A 86 -19.04 0.31 -19.47
C GLU A 86 -17.91 -0.30 -20.32
N THR A 87 -18.27 -1.07 -21.33
CA THR A 87 -17.30 -1.67 -22.25
C THR A 87 -16.52 -0.61 -23.01
N ALA A 88 -17.19 0.42 -23.54
CA ALA A 88 -16.56 1.49 -24.30
C ALA A 88 -15.60 2.33 -23.45
N LEU A 89 -15.89 2.50 -22.15
CA LEU A 89 -15.06 3.25 -21.21
C LEU A 89 -14.04 2.38 -20.45
N GLY A 90 -14.01 1.05 -20.69
CA GLY A 90 -13.13 0.12 -19.97
C GLY A 90 -13.48 -0.04 -18.50
N LEU A 91 -14.74 0.16 -18.11
CA LEU A 91 -15.24 0.00 -16.74
C LEU A 91 -15.62 -1.46 -16.46
N SER A 92 -15.64 -1.84 -15.18
CA SER A 92 -16.08 -3.16 -14.77
C SER A 92 -17.60 -3.33 -15.00
N PHE A 93 -18.02 -4.59 -15.20
CA PHE A 93 -19.45 -4.92 -15.35
C PHE A 93 -20.23 -4.47 -14.10
N GLY A 94 -21.31 -3.72 -14.28
CA GLY A 94 -22.13 -3.21 -13.18
C GLY A 94 -21.63 -1.90 -12.55
N TRP A 95 -20.57 -1.32 -13.07
CA TRP A 95 -20.04 -0.07 -12.53
C TRP A 95 -21.07 1.07 -12.52
N LEU A 96 -21.84 1.20 -13.58
CA LEU A 96 -22.91 2.21 -13.65
C LEU A 96 -24.07 1.98 -12.67
N ASP A 97 -24.22 0.77 -12.14
CA ASP A 97 -25.32 0.40 -11.25
C ASP A 97 -25.06 0.75 -9.77
N VAL A 98 -23.84 1.15 -9.43
CA VAL A 98 -23.43 1.56 -8.08
C VAL A 98 -23.16 3.04 -8.08
N LEU A 99 -23.72 3.79 -7.12
CA LEU A 99 -23.45 5.22 -7.00
C LEU A 99 -21.98 5.47 -6.59
N HIS A 100 -21.26 6.26 -7.40
CA HIS A 100 -19.88 6.64 -7.12
C HIS A 100 -19.88 8.10 -6.61
N THR A 101 -19.54 8.28 -5.34
CA THR A 101 -19.29 9.59 -4.74
C THR A 101 -17.83 9.98 -4.90
N GLU A 102 -17.48 11.26 -4.71
CA GLU A 102 -16.07 11.70 -4.76
C GLU A 102 -15.19 11.00 -3.70
N ASP A 103 -15.82 10.49 -2.64
CA ASP A 103 -15.16 9.74 -1.57
C ASP A 103 -14.89 8.26 -1.95
N ASP A 104 -15.54 7.74 -3.02
CA ASP A 104 -15.36 6.36 -3.53
C ASP A 104 -14.11 6.20 -4.42
N LYS A 105 -13.13 7.09 -4.31
CA LYS A 105 -11.83 6.84 -4.97
C LYS A 105 -11.26 5.57 -4.37
N PRO A 106 -10.92 4.56 -5.21
CA PRO A 106 -10.28 3.37 -4.68
C PRO A 106 -9.03 3.80 -3.92
N ASN A 107 -8.96 3.46 -2.63
CA ASN A 107 -7.80 3.69 -1.79
C ASN A 107 -6.58 2.83 -2.21
N VAL A 108 -6.76 2.00 -3.26
CA VAL A 108 -5.74 1.13 -3.83
C VAL A 108 -5.63 1.39 -5.33
N SER A 109 -4.42 1.62 -5.81
CA SER A 109 -4.12 1.73 -7.23
C SER A 109 -3.01 0.76 -7.60
N PHE A 110 -3.11 0.14 -8.80
CA PHE A 110 -2.03 -0.69 -9.33
C PHE A 110 -0.84 0.21 -9.70
N ARG A 111 0.31 -0.04 -9.07
CA ARG A 111 1.58 0.69 -9.31
C ARG A 111 2.56 -0.04 -10.24
N GLY A 112 2.15 -1.12 -10.86
CA GLY A 112 3.03 -2.00 -11.63
C GLY A 112 3.60 -3.14 -10.79
N LEU A 113 4.37 -4.01 -11.45
CA LEU A 113 5.11 -5.08 -10.78
C LEU A 113 6.45 -4.51 -10.32
N ASN A 114 6.74 -4.60 -9.03
CA ASN A 114 8.06 -4.29 -8.50
C ASN A 114 8.94 -5.54 -8.62
N GLU A 115 10.08 -5.39 -9.27
CA GLU A 115 11.09 -6.44 -9.31
C GLU A 115 11.77 -6.57 -7.95
N THR A 116 11.98 -7.82 -7.52
CA THR A 116 12.81 -8.12 -6.36
C THR A 116 14.25 -7.67 -6.62
N LYS A 117 14.83 -6.90 -5.72
CA LYS A 117 16.21 -6.38 -5.82
C LYS A 117 17.19 -7.19 -4.99
N GLY A 118 16.72 -7.99 -4.06
CA GLY A 118 17.55 -8.87 -3.25
C GLY A 118 16.73 -9.69 -2.27
N SER A 119 17.36 -10.72 -1.72
CA SER A 119 16.84 -11.56 -0.63
C SER A 119 17.87 -11.54 0.50
N TYR A 120 17.43 -11.27 1.72
CA TYR A 120 18.31 -11.09 2.87
C TYR A 120 17.87 -11.96 4.04
N PRO A 121 18.84 -12.44 4.87
CA PRO A 121 18.55 -13.33 5.99
C PRO A 121 17.81 -12.63 7.12
N VAL A 122 16.97 -13.39 7.83
CA VAL A 122 16.35 -12.94 9.09
C VAL A 122 17.24 -13.41 10.24
N ILE A 123 17.76 -12.48 11.03
CA ILE A 123 18.66 -12.81 12.16
C ILE A 123 18.05 -12.40 13.51
N SER A 124 18.68 -12.87 14.59
CA SER A 124 18.28 -12.48 15.95
C SER A 124 18.85 -11.11 16.35
N TRP A 125 18.22 -10.45 17.33
CA TRP A 125 18.70 -9.19 17.91
C TRP A 125 20.09 -9.30 18.53
N VAL A 126 20.42 -10.44 19.11
CA VAL A 126 21.76 -10.74 19.65
C VAL A 126 22.76 -10.86 18.51
N SER A 127 22.43 -11.57 17.44
CA SER A 127 23.28 -11.69 16.25
C SER A 127 23.49 -10.36 15.57
N ALA A 128 22.49 -9.49 15.53
CA ALA A 128 22.60 -8.16 14.97
C ALA A 128 23.65 -7.31 15.72
N GLY A 129 23.70 -7.41 17.05
CA GLY A 129 24.70 -6.74 17.88
C GLY A 129 26.14 -7.12 17.58
N GLN A 130 26.36 -8.28 16.99
CA GLN A 130 27.68 -8.83 16.62
C GLN A 130 27.89 -8.95 15.11
N TRP A 131 26.89 -8.57 14.29
CA TRP A 131 26.85 -8.84 12.84
C TRP A 131 28.10 -8.34 12.09
N MET A 132 28.59 -7.16 12.45
CA MET A 132 29.77 -6.57 11.85
C MET A 132 31.10 -7.21 12.33
N GLU A 133 31.07 -7.94 13.44
CA GLU A 133 32.25 -8.56 14.05
C GLU A 133 32.39 -10.06 13.66
N ALA A 134 31.27 -10.69 13.33
CA ALA A 134 31.16 -12.14 13.10
C ALA A 134 30.91 -12.49 11.62
N VAL A 135 31.58 -11.80 10.68
CA VAL A 135 31.45 -12.11 9.25
C VAL A 135 32.26 -13.37 8.90
N GLU A 136 31.86 -14.51 9.45
CA GLU A 136 32.26 -15.77 8.84
C GLU A 136 31.15 -16.21 7.85
N PRO A 137 31.50 -16.47 6.56
CA PRO A 137 30.52 -16.91 5.54
C PRO A 137 29.75 -18.17 5.91
N TYR A 138 30.24 -18.90 6.91
CA TYR A 138 29.65 -20.16 7.38
C TYR A 138 28.31 -19.96 8.13
N HIS A 139 28.13 -18.85 8.86
CA HIS A 139 26.90 -18.60 9.62
C HIS A 139 25.73 -18.21 8.73
N ARG A 140 25.95 -17.60 7.56
CA ARG A 140 24.88 -17.23 6.62
C ARG A 140 24.20 -18.45 6.00
N ARG A 141 24.90 -19.57 5.80
CA ARG A 141 24.35 -20.79 5.18
C ARG A 141 23.42 -21.59 6.11
N SER A 142 23.44 -21.32 7.40
CA SER A 142 22.58 -21.97 8.40
C SER A 142 21.32 -21.19 8.75
N ILE A 143 21.04 -20.09 8.04
CA ILE A 143 19.85 -19.26 8.29
C ILE A 143 18.71 -19.76 7.39
N ASP A 144 17.65 -20.25 8.02
CA ASP A 144 16.51 -20.86 7.31
C ASP A 144 15.49 -19.85 6.78
N ARG A 145 15.44 -18.62 7.36
CA ARG A 145 14.47 -17.59 6.98
C ARG A 145 15.12 -16.45 6.20
N TRP A 146 14.56 -16.20 5.02
CA TRP A 146 14.97 -15.12 4.12
C TRP A 146 13.74 -14.36 3.63
N TYR A 147 13.85 -13.05 3.50
CA TYR A 147 12.81 -12.23 2.91
C TYR A 147 13.37 -11.41 1.75
N ASP A 148 12.57 -11.31 0.70
CA ASP A 148 12.87 -10.50 -0.47
C ASP A 148 12.60 -9.02 -0.18
N THR A 149 13.23 -8.13 -0.94
CA THR A 149 12.94 -6.69 -0.93
C THR A 149 12.97 -6.11 -2.34
N THR A 150 12.26 -5.01 -2.53
CA THR A 150 12.29 -4.20 -3.76
C THR A 150 13.22 -3.00 -3.63
N VAL A 151 13.91 -2.86 -2.50
CA VAL A 151 14.91 -1.82 -2.23
C VAL A 151 16.29 -2.33 -2.55
N VAL A 152 17.13 -1.52 -3.17
CA VAL A 152 18.56 -1.83 -3.38
C VAL A 152 19.29 -1.60 -2.07
N CYS A 153 19.95 -2.64 -1.57
CA CYS A 153 20.66 -2.65 -0.30
C CYS A 153 22.04 -3.29 -0.46
N SER A 154 22.93 -3.06 0.50
CA SER A 154 24.24 -3.72 0.56
C SER A 154 24.11 -5.24 0.77
N GLU A 155 25.16 -5.98 0.43
CA GLU A 155 25.17 -7.45 0.59
C GLU A 155 25.09 -7.89 2.06
N ASP A 156 25.52 -7.01 2.98
CA ASP A 156 25.54 -7.27 4.42
C ASP A 156 24.22 -6.92 5.12
N SER A 157 23.20 -6.52 4.36
CA SER A 157 21.88 -6.23 4.89
C SER A 157 21.19 -7.46 5.47
N PHE A 158 20.32 -7.27 6.45
CA PHE A 158 19.61 -8.33 7.14
C PHE A 158 18.26 -7.88 7.66
N TRP A 159 17.35 -8.82 7.87
CA TRP A 159 16.05 -8.59 8.48
C TRP A 159 16.06 -8.88 9.97
N LEU A 160 15.28 -8.12 10.73
CA LEU A 160 14.96 -8.33 12.14
C LEU A 160 13.46 -8.33 12.35
N ASP A 161 12.96 -9.26 13.17
CA ASP A 161 11.58 -9.20 13.65
C ASP A 161 11.46 -8.19 14.79
N VAL A 162 10.55 -7.24 14.68
CA VAL A 162 10.33 -6.21 15.71
C VAL A 162 9.72 -6.84 16.96
N LYS A 163 10.31 -6.54 18.10
CA LYS A 163 9.84 -6.95 19.43
C LYS A 163 9.39 -5.74 20.22
N GLY A 164 8.26 -5.88 20.91
CA GLY A 164 7.67 -4.84 21.73
C GLY A 164 7.10 -3.67 20.94
N ASP A 165 6.50 -2.73 21.63
CA ASP A 165 5.67 -1.65 21.08
C ASP A 165 6.34 -0.27 21.07
N SER A 166 7.65 -0.19 21.41
CA SER A 166 8.36 1.09 21.49
C SER A 166 8.41 1.87 20.16
N MET A 167 8.14 1.20 19.03
CA MET A 167 8.10 1.80 17.70
C MET A 167 6.67 1.82 17.12
N THR A 168 5.65 1.55 17.94
CA THR A 168 4.24 1.68 17.59
C THR A 168 3.76 3.09 17.94
N SER A 169 3.31 3.83 16.93
CA SER A 169 2.85 5.21 17.10
C SER A 169 1.38 5.36 16.75
N PRO A 170 0.60 6.13 17.51
CA PRO A 170 -0.81 6.42 17.17
C PRO A 170 -0.94 7.40 16.01
N VAL A 171 0.13 8.11 15.64
CA VAL A 171 0.12 9.13 14.58
C VAL A 171 1.36 9.01 13.69
N GLY A 172 1.16 9.04 12.39
CA GLY A 172 2.22 9.01 11.39
C GLY A 172 2.84 7.63 11.20
N LEU A 173 4.17 7.57 11.07
CA LEU A 173 4.90 6.31 10.90
C LEU A 173 4.82 5.46 12.17
N SER A 174 4.37 4.23 12.00
CA SER A 174 4.25 3.24 13.06
C SER A 174 4.80 1.90 12.59
N ILE A 175 5.67 1.27 13.38
CA ILE A 175 6.20 -0.08 13.11
C ILE A 175 5.80 -0.97 14.29
N PRO A 176 4.75 -1.79 14.14
CA PRO A 176 4.23 -2.61 15.22
C PRO A 176 5.14 -3.80 15.52
N GLU A 177 4.93 -4.39 16.70
CA GLU A 177 5.49 -5.69 17.05
C GLU A 177 5.11 -6.75 16.00
N GLY A 178 6.01 -7.66 15.70
CA GLY A 178 5.82 -8.70 14.68
C GLY A 178 6.07 -8.24 13.24
N ALA A 179 6.29 -6.95 13.00
CA ALA A 179 6.80 -6.48 11.71
C ALA A 179 8.26 -6.94 11.51
N ALA A 180 8.68 -7.10 10.24
CA ALA A 180 10.09 -7.29 9.89
C ALA A 180 10.65 -5.97 9.37
N ILE A 181 11.87 -5.61 9.79
CA ILE A 181 12.63 -4.44 9.32
C ILE A 181 13.91 -4.88 8.63
N LEU A 182 14.21 -4.28 7.47
CA LEU A 182 15.47 -4.49 6.74
C LEU A 182 16.47 -3.44 7.16
N VAL A 183 17.61 -3.90 7.64
CA VAL A 183 18.72 -3.07 8.13
C VAL A 183 19.85 -3.13 7.15
N ASP A 184 20.33 -1.97 6.70
CA ASP A 184 21.50 -1.84 5.84
C ASP A 184 22.65 -1.18 6.64
N PRO A 185 23.74 -1.92 6.89
CA PRO A 185 24.88 -1.41 7.64
C PRO A 185 25.72 -0.33 6.91
N GLU A 186 25.66 -0.31 5.58
CA GLU A 186 26.47 0.61 4.77
C GLU A 186 25.81 1.98 4.57
N VAL A 187 24.51 2.08 4.88
CA VAL A 187 23.79 3.35 4.78
C VAL A 187 24.18 4.27 5.93
N GLU A 188 24.60 5.48 5.59
CA GLU A 188 24.98 6.49 6.58
C GLU A 188 23.79 6.89 7.49
N PRO A 189 23.93 6.78 8.82
CA PRO A 189 22.90 7.19 9.76
C PRO A 189 22.80 8.72 9.83
N ARG A 190 21.66 9.27 9.42
CA ARG A 190 21.36 10.71 9.42
C ARG A 190 20.22 11.05 10.36
N ASN A 191 20.12 12.31 10.76
CA ASN A 191 19.03 12.80 11.59
C ASN A 191 17.65 12.41 11.00
N GLY A 192 16.79 11.88 11.86
CA GLY A 192 15.43 11.46 11.48
C GLY A 192 15.31 10.04 10.91
N LYS A 193 16.42 9.36 10.62
CA LYS A 193 16.40 7.96 10.14
C LYS A 193 16.06 6.99 11.27
N LEU A 194 15.42 5.88 10.89
CA LEU A 194 15.24 4.74 11.78
C LEU A 194 16.53 3.92 11.77
N VAL A 195 17.03 3.56 12.94
CA VAL A 195 18.30 2.87 13.10
C VAL A 195 18.17 1.69 14.04
N VAL A 196 19.01 0.69 13.81
CA VAL A 196 19.31 -0.36 14.78
C VAL A 196 20.64 -0.02 15.42
N ALA A 197 20.68 0.00 16.74
CA ALA A 197 21.85 0.41 17.51
C ALA A 197 22.08 -0.54 18.68
N LYS A 198 23.32 -0.67 19.12
CA LYS A 198 23.72 -1.41 20.32
C LYS A 198 24.31 -0.44 21.33
N LEU A 199 23.80 -0.50 22.55
CA LEU A 199 24.36 0.23 23.69
C LEU A 199 25.45 -0.61 24.36
N ASP A 200 26.46 0.06 24.87
CA ASP A 200 27.51 -0.60 25.66
C ASP A 200 26.91 -1.19 26.92
N GLY A 201 27.18 -2.46 27.16
CA GLY A 201 26.61 -3.20 28.29
C GLY A 201 25.31 -3.95 28.01
N ASP A 202 24.64 -3.69 26.90
CA ASP A 202 23.48 -4.44 26.46
C ASP A 202 23.89 -5.64 25.60
N ASN A 203 23.25 -6.78 25.79
CA ASN A 203 23.50 -7.96 24.97
C ASN A 203 22.75 -7.90 23.62
N GLU A 204 21.66 -7.15 23.54
CA GLU A 204 20.80 -7.04 22.37
C GLU A 204 20.85 -5.65 21.75
N ALA A 205 20.65 -5.61 20.44
CA ALA A 205 20.45 -4.36 19.73
C ALA A 205 19.07 -3.75 20.01
N THR A 206 18.91 -2.46 19.78
CA THR A 206 17.64 -1.73 19.94
C THR A 206 17.25 -1.01 18.64
N PHE A 207 15.96 -0.86 18.40
CA PHE A 207 15.40 -0.19 17.23
C PHE A 207 14.75 1.14 17.61
N LYS A 208 15.26 2.24 17.09
CA LYS A 208 14.83 3.61 17.45
C LYS A 208 14.97 4.56 16.25
N LYS A 209 14.41 5.77 16.40
CA LYS A 209 14.68 6.90 15.51
C LYS A 209 15.89 7.67 16.00
N LEU A 210 16.87 7.87 15.12
CA LEU A 210 18.01 8.73 15.42
C LEU A 210 17.56 10.20 15.34
N VAL A 211 17.79 10.94 16.42
CA VAL A 211 17.60 12.40 16.49
C VAL A 211 18.93 13.04 16.81
N ILE A 212 19.33 14.01 16.00
CA ILE A 212 20.55 14.81 16.21
C ILE A 212 20.09 16.25 16.44
N ASP A 213 20.36 16.78 17.63
CA ASP A 213 20.01 18.13 18.03
C ASP A 213 21.18 18.81 18.75
N ALA A 214 21.55 20.01 18.30
CA ALA A 214 22.65 20.78 18.83
C ALA A 214 23.95 19.97 19.04
N GLY A 215 24.27 19.07 18.09
CA GLY A 215 25.44 18.19 18.15
C GLY A 215 25.31 16.98 19.07
N ARG A 216 24.23 16.86 19.82
CA ARG A 216 23.90 15.69 20.64
C ARG A 216 23.10 14.67 19.85
N ARG A 217 23.28 13.39 20.16
CA ARG A 217 22.56 12.28 19.52
C ARG A 217 21.62 11.63 20.50
N PHE A 218 20.42 11.29 20.03
CA PHE A 218 19.38 10.65 20.81
C PHE A 218 18.78 9.47 20.05
N LEU A 219 18.43 8.43 20.76
CA LEU A 219 17.61 7.34 20.29
C LEU A 219 16.18 7.58 20.77
N LYS A 220 15.30 7.96 19.84
CA LYS A 220 13.89 8.30 20.14
C LYS A 220 12.96 7.18 19.72
N PRO A 221 12.15 6.62 20.64
CA PRO A 221 11.04 5.75 20.29
C PRO A 221 10.00 6.50 19.45
N LEU A 222 9.24 5.78 18.61
CA LEU A 222 8.05 6.34 17.94
C LEU A 222 6.84 6.37 18.89
N ASN A 223 6.79 5.43 19.83
CA ASN A 223 5.78 5.41 20.88
C ASN A 223 6.09 6.51 21.91
N PRO A 224 5.18 7.51 22.08
CA PRO A 224 5.41 8.62 23.00
C PRO A 224 5.43 8.24 24.49
N GLN A 225 4.99 7.01 24.83
CA GLN A 225 5.03 6.51 26.21
C GLN A 225 6.46 6.13 26.66
N TYR A 226 7.39 5.97 25.74
CA TYR A 226 8.77 5.60 26.02
C TYR A 226 9.68 6.83 26.01
N PRO A 227 10.62 6.95 26.96
CA PRO A 227 11.54 8.08 27.01
C PRO A 227 12.56 8.04 25.87
N MET A 228 12.98 9.21 25.43
CA MET A 228 14.12 9.39 24.53
C MET A 228 15.40 9.20 25.33
N GLN A 229 16.37 8.48 24.75
CA GLN A 229 17.65 8.18 25.38
C GLN A 229 18.77 8.96 24.68
N GLU A 230 19.55 9.71 25.45
CA GLU A 230 20.77 10.39 24.95
C GLU A 230 21.91 9.38 24.77
N VAL A 231 22.70 9.58 23.71
CA VAL A 231 23.79 8.69 23.33
C VAL A 231 25.10 9.46 23.39
N ASN A 232 25.92 9.17 24.40
CA ASN A 232 27.16 9.90 24.72
C ASN A 232 28.39 9.05 24.42
N GLY A 233 28.52 8.49 23.23
CA GLY A 233 29.69 7.67 22.87
C GLY A 233 29.58 6.19 23.34
N ASN A 234 28.56 5.86 24.10
CA ASN A 234 28.26 4.51 24.60
C ASN A 234 27.29 3.73 23.69
N CYS A 235 27.22 4.07 22.42
CA CYS A 235 26.29 3.48 21.47
C CYS A 235 26.95 3.35 20.09
N ARG A 236 26.80 2.18 19.51
CA ARG A 236 27.19 1.90 18.14
C ARG A 236 25.94 1.71 17.29
N ILE A 237 25.80 2.47 16.21
CA ILE A 237 24.77 2.24 15.21
C ILE A 237 25.22 1.06 14.34
N ILE A 238 24.36 0.04 14.24
CA ILE A 238 24.62 -1.17 13.46
C ILE A 238 24.23 -0.96 12.00
N GLY A 239 23.12 -0.24 11.76
CA GLY A 239 22.67 0.10 10.42
C GLY A 239 21.38 0.92 10.41
N VAL A 240 21.00 1.35 9.23
CA VAL A 240 19.80 2.14 8.96
C VAL A 240 18.69 1.23 8.45
N VAL A 241 17.48 1.42 8.95
CA VAL A 241 16.31 0.69 8.44
C VAL A 241 15.88 1.31 7.11
N VAL A 242 15.87 0.49 6.05
CA VAL A 242 15.62 0.90 4.65
C VAL A 242 14.31 0.34 4.11
N ASP A 243 13.78 -0.73 4.71
CA ASP A 243 12.50 -1.35 4.34
C ASP A 243 11.81 -1.93 5.58
N ALA A 244 10.50 -2.11 5.52
CA ALA A 244 9.72 -2.76 6.56
C ALA A 244 8.54 -3.53 5.96
N LYS A 245 8.23 -4.69 6.56
CA LYS A 245 7.09 -5.54 6.17
C LYS A 245 6.21 -5.82 7.38
N ILE A 246 4.91 -5.67 7.21
CA ILE A 246 3.93 -6.18 8.17
C ILE A 246 3.59 -7.59 7.73
N LEU A 247 3.89 -8.55 8.61
CA LEU A 247 3.68 -9.98 8.37
C LEU A 247 2.39 -10.43 9.08
N ASN A 248 1.70 -11.41 8.47
CA ASN A 248 0.55 -12.08 9.11
C ASN A 248 -0.51 -11.11 9.64
N ILE A 249 -1.06 -10.26 8.75
CA ILE A 249 -2.25 -9.46 9.08
C ILE A 249 -3.40 -10.43 9.33
N PRO A 250 -4.07 -10.37 10.50
CA PRO A 250 -5.15 -11.29 10.85
C PRO A 250 -6.39 -11.12 9.96
#